data_93bed79493f19a4fafad6b0c1ae8d2cd
#
_entry.id   93bed79493f19a4fafad6b0c1ae8d2cd
#
_cell.length_a   1.000
_cell.length_b   1.000
_cell.length_c   1.000
_cell.angle_alpha   90.00
_cell.angle_beta   90.00
_cell.angle_gamma   90.00
#
_symmetry.space_group_name_H-M   'P 1'
#
loop_
_entity.id
_entity.type
_entity.pdbx_description
1 polymer ?
#
loop_
_entity_poly.entity_id
_entity_poly.type
_entity_poly.pdbx_seq_one_letter_code
_entity_poly.pdbx_strand_id
1 'polypeptide(L)'
;VGIQVVQMFGGDEKTPEKAAKATPTTASATPSAIEPAPDQVMVSLDTSTTPCKPENLRIVPSVAPGQYAGGPIAMDLMISTLDSAPCTFAPTAAELLVVIDAKRAPIYDSSVCRTAFFAAPVRIAGGWATVTPVEWSGKGSGKACGAGEGFAGPGTYTVKVDLPASMIAT
;
A
#
# COMPACT_ATOMS: atom_id res chain seq x y z
N VAL A 1 -14.14 -3.70 -4.03
CA VAL A 1 -13.27 -4.71 -3.38
C VAL A 1 -12.11 -5.05 -4.30
N GLY A 2 -10.89 -4.82 -3.84
CA GLY A 2 -9.67 -5.23 -4.52
C GLY A 2 -9.08 -6.48 -3.85
N ILE A 3 -8.65 -7.48 -4.63
CA ILE A 3 -8.06 -8.73 -4.13
C ILE A 3 -6.77 -9.00 -4.87
N GLN A 4 -5.71 -9.32 -4.13
CA GLN A 4 -4.45 -9.79 -4.70
C GLN A 4 -3.87 -10.97 -3.92
N VAL A 5 -3.21 -11.88 -4.65
CA VAL A 5 -2.49 -13.02 -4.09
C VAL A 5 -1.00 -12.72 -4.12
N VAL A 6 -0.34 -12.88 -2.97
CA VAL A 6 1.10 -12.62 -2.77
C VAL A 6 1.81 -13.87 -2.32
N GLN A 7 2.98 -14.15 -2.88
CA GLN A 7 3.89 -15.20 -2.43
C GLN A 7 5.09 -14.58 -1.71
N MET A 8 5.30 -15.00 -0.47
CA MET A 8 6.47 -14.61 0.33
C MET A 8 7.47 -15.76 0.41
N PHE A 9 8.73 -15.47 0.21
CA PHE A 9 9.82 -16.44 0.25
C PHE A 9 10.58 -16.35 1.58
N GLY A 10 11.06 -17.48 2.07
CA GLY A 10 11.99 -17.53 3.19
C GLY A 10 13.40 -17.18 2.69
N GLY A 11 14.04 -16.20 3.31
CA GLY A 11 15.43 -15.87 3.02
C GLY A 11 16.37 -16.84 3.73
N ASP A 12 17.22 -17.54 2.99
CA ASP A 12 18.38 -18.21 3.56
C ASP A 12 19.45 -17.15 3.90
N GLU A 13 19.84 -17.15 5.15
CA GLU A 13 20.86 -16.27 5.71
C GLU A 13 22.25 -16.65 5.16
N LYS A 14 22.68 -16.00 4.07
CA LYS A 14 24.06 -16.10 3.59
C LYS A 14 24.91 -15.00 4.22
N THR A 15 25.87 -15.41 5.01
CA THR A 15 26.93 -14.63 5.66
C THR A 15 27.57 -13.61 4.69
N PRO A 16 27.76 -12.35 5.08
CA PRO A 16 28.36 -11.35 4.19
C PRO A 16 29.87 -11.55 4.06
N GLU A 17 30.30 -11.74 2.83
CA GLU A 17 31.70 -11.65 2.44
C GLU A 17 32.16 -10.18 2.46
N LYS A 18 33.35 -9.98 2.99
CA LYS A 18 34.05 -8.74 3.34
C LYS A 18 34.15 -7.78 2.14
N ALA A 19 33.37 -6.72 2.14
CA ALA A 19 33.41 -5.68 1.11
C ALA A 19 34.62 -4.72 1.31
N ALA A 20 35.36 -4.51 0.25
CA ALA A 20 36.48 -3.58 0.15
C ALA A 20 36.00 -2.12 0.27
N LYS A 21 36.81 -1.33 0.98
CA LYS A 21 36.64 0.10 1.25
C LYS A 21 36.75 0.91 -0.05
N ALA A 22 35.62 1.41 -0.56
CA ALA A 22 35.60 2.39 -1.64
C ALA A 22 35.37 3.79 -1.05
N THR A 23 36.27 4.70 -1.38
CA THR A 23 36.23 6.13 -0.99
C THR A 23 35.06 6.83 -1.70
N PRO A 24 34.19 7.58 -1.02
CA PRO A 24 33.15 8.32 -1.71
C PRO A 24 33.71 9.56 -2.40
N THR A 25 33.71 9.59 -3.71
CA THR A 25 33.88 10.82 -4.48
C THR A 25 32.55 11.55 -4.48
N THR A 26 32.49 12.68 -3.80
CA THR A 26 31.33 13.57 -3.78
C THR A 26 31.23 14.28 -5.13
N ALA A 27 30.47 13.72 -6.05
CA ALA A 27 30.02 14.46 -7.22
C ALA A 27 28.73 15.18 -6.84
N SER A 28 28.80 16.52 -6.77
CA SER A 28 27.64 17.40 -6.65
C SER A 28 26.84 17.32 -7.94
N ALA A 29 25.84 16.42 -8.00
CA ALA A 29 24.91 16.35 -9.11
C ALA A 29 23.89 17.48 -8.93
N THR A 30 23.94 18.48 -9.78
CA THR A 30 22.83 19.42 -10.01
C THR A 30 21.61 18.59 -10.39
N PRO A 31 20.43 18.77 -9.73
CA PRO A 31 19.24 18.04 -10.13
C PRO A 31 18.87 18.45 -11.55
N SER A 32 19.20 17.61 -12.53
CA SER A 32 18.62 17.72 -13.87
C SER A 32 17.13 17.51 -13.75
N ALA A 33 16.33 18.44 -14.24
CA ALA A 33 14.91 18.25 -14.40
C ALA A 33 14.72 16.96 -15.22
N ILE A 34 14.07 15.97 -14.64
CA ILE A 34 13.75 14.72 -15.32
C ILE A 34 12.69 15.06 -16.36
N GLU A 35 13.10 15.05 -17.62
CA GLU A 35 12.16 15.19 -18.73
C GLU A 35 11.28 13.92 -18.74
N PRO A 36 9.94 14.04 -18.73
CA PRO A 36 9.07 12.87 -18.69
C PRO A 36 9.29 12.00 -19.94
N ALA A 37 9.28 10.68 -19.75
CA ALA A 37 9.35 9.75 -20.87
C ALA A 37 8.16 9.97 -21.83
N PRO A 38 8.33 9.73 -23.15
CA PRO A 38 7.32 10.09 -24.15
C PRO A 38 5.97 9.40 -24.02
N ASP A 39 5.89 8.37 -23.19
CA ASP A 39 4.66 7.64 -22.84
C ASP A 39 4.03 8.10 -21.51
N GLN A 40 4.63 9.08 -20.83
CA GLN A 40 4.08 9.63 -19.59
C GLN A 40 3.12 10.76 -19.86
N VAL A 41 1.90 10.63 -19.34
CA VAL A 41 0.89 11.68 -19.38
C VAL A 41 0.97 12.49 -18.10
N MET A 42 1.26 13.78 -18.23
CA MET A 42 1.22 14.72 -17.11
C MET A 42 -0.22 15.03 -16.77
N VAL A 43 -0.70 14.51 -15.64
CA VAL A 43 -2.03 14.83 -15.11
C VAL A 43 -1.89 15.96 -14.10
N SER A 44 -2.53 17.09 -14.36
CA SER A 44 -2.63 18.17 -13.38
C SER A 44 -3.60 17.75 -12.27
N LEU A 45 -3.08 17.57 -11.07
CA LEU A 45 -3.90 17.37 -9.89
C LEU A 45 -4.38 18.73 -9.40
N ASP A 46 -5.66 19.02 -9.62
CA ASP A 46 -6.30 20.22 -9.09
C ASP A 46 -6.18 20.26 -7.55
N THR A 47 -6.22 21.47 -6.99
CA THR A 47 -6.20 21.71 -5.54
C THR A 47 -7.53 21.38 -4.86
N SER A 48 -8.43 20.67 -5.54
CA SER A 48 -9.74 20.28 -5.00
C SER A 48 -9.59 19.58 -3.66
N THR A 49 -10.29 20.08 -2.66
CA THR A 49 -10.46 19.47 -1.33
C THR A 49 -11.76 18.68 -1.21
N THR A 50 -12.52 18.55 -2.29
CA THR A 50 -13.78 17.81 -2.31
C THR A 50 -13.51 16.35 -1.96
N PRO A 51 -14.15 15.77 -0.94
CA PRO A 51 -14.00 14.37 -0.61
C PRO A 51 -14.45 13.47 -1.76
N CYS A 52 -13.75 12.38 -1.97
CA CYS A 52 -14.18 11.35 -2.92
C CYS A 52 -15.43 10.65 -2.41
N LYS A 53 -16.34 10.31 -3.32
CA LYS A 53 -17.52 9.50 -3.01
C LYS A 53 -17.11 8.04 -2.89
N PRO A 54 -17.29 7.39 -1.73
CA PRO A 54 -16.86 6.01 -1.51
C PRO A 54 -17.43 5.01 -2.53
N GLU A 55 -18.68 5.19 -2.93
CA GLU A 55 -19.35 4.34 -3.91
C GLU A 55 -18.73 4.38 -5.31
N ASN A 56 -18.03 5.47 -5.64
CA ASN A 56 -17.37 5.68 -6.92
C ASN A 56 -15.88 5.31 -6.88
N LEU A 57 -15.35 4.98 -5.70
CA LEU A 57 -13.95 4.59 -5.55
C LEU A 57 -13.72 3.12 -5.91
N ARG A 58 -12.58 2.89 -6.54
CA ARG A 58 -12.02 1.55 -6.78
C ARG A 58 -10.62 1.52 -6.20
N ILE A 59 -10.35 0.54 -5.35
CA ILE A 59 -9.04 0.32 -4.73
C ILE A 59 -8.57 -1.08 -5.10
N VAL A 60 -7.41 -1.16 -5.72
CA VAL A 60 -6.79 -2.43 -6.11
C VAL A 60 -5.43 -2.52 -5.45
N PRO A 61 -5.22 -3.46 -4.52
CA PRO A 61 -3.91 -3.70 -3.94
C PRO A 61 -2.99 -4.36 -4.96
N SER A 62 -1.71 -4.02 -4.91
CA SER A 62 -0.64 -4.63 -5.68
C SER A 62 0.57 -4.86 -4.79
N VAL A 63 1.18 -6.03 -4.87
CA VAL A 63 2.39 -6.36 -4.10
C VAL A 63 3.46 -6.83 -5.08
N ALA A 64 4.62 -6.20 -5.01
CA ALA A 64 5.76 -6.59 -5.84
C ALA A 64 6.18 -8.04 -5.52
N PRO A 65 6.59 -8.84 -6.54
CA PRO A 65 7.12 -10.16 -6.30
C PRO A 65 8.42 -10.12 -5.48
N GLY A 66 8.77 -11.20 -4.81
CA GLY A 66 10.03 -11.32 -4.09
C GLY A 66 10.03 -10.66 -2.71
N GLN A 67 8.87 -10.39 -2.12
CA GLN A 67 8.80 -9.93 -0.72
C GLN A 67 9.23 -11.07 0.22
N TYR A 68 9.98 -10.72 1.26
CA TYR A 68 10.48 -11.67 2.25
C TYR A 68 9.59 -11.72 3.47
N ALA A 69 9.32 -12.93 3.97
CA ALA A 69 8.64 -13.14 5.24
C ALA A 69 9.54 -12.72 6.42
N GLY A 70 8.92 -12.39 7.55
CA GLY A 70 9.64 -12.04 8.78
C GLY A 70 9.92 -10.55 8.96
N GLY A 71 9.37 -9.70 8.11
CA GLY A 71 9.52 -8.24 8.17
C GLY A 71 8.35 -7.50 7.54
N PRO A 72 8.45 -6.18 7.42
CA PRO A 72 7.45 -5.37 6.75
C PRO A 72 7.29 -5.74 5.27
N ILE A 73 6.06 -5.65 4.78
CA ILE A 73 5.68 -5.95 3.40
C ILE A 73 5.18 -4.67 2.73
N ALA A 74 5.90 -4.22 1.70
CA ALA A 74 5.49 -3.08 0.91
C ALA A 74 4.38 -3.49 -0.07
N MET A 75 3.37 -2.65 -0.18
CA MET A 75 2.23 -2.82 -1.09
C MET A 75 1.94 -1.49 -1.76
N ASP A 76 1.41 -1.53 -2.96
CA ASP A 76 0.85 -0.37 -3.64
C ASP A 76 -0.68 -0.49 -3.66
N LEU A 77 -1.38 0.58 -3.31
CA LEU A 77 -2.81 0.71 -3.52
C LEU A 77 -3.05 1.59 -4.73
N MET A 78 -3.55 0.99 -5.80
CA MET A 78 -4.01 1.72 -6.97
C MET A 78 -5.44 2.18 -6.72
N ILE A 79 -5.63 3.50 -6.59
CA ILE A 79 -6.90 4.12 -6.23
C ILE A 79 -7.40 4.94 -7.42
N SER A 80 -8.62 4.71 -7.85
CA SER A 80 -9.28 5.45 -8.93
C SER A 80 -10.69 5.83 -8.56
N THR A 81 -11.23 6.84 -9.21
CA THR A 81 -12.64 7.25 -9.08
C THR A 81 -13.36 7.13 -10.42
N LEU A 82 -14.65 6.80 -10.36
CA LEU A 82 -15.55 6.84 -11.51
C LEU A 82 -16.04 8.26 -11.82
N ASP A 83 -15.84 9.20 -10.88
CA ASP A 83 -16.18 10.61 -11.11
C ASP A 83 -15.21 11.25 -12.11
N SER A 84 -15.73 12.13 -12.96
CA SER A 84 -14.91 12.90 -13.91
C SER A 84 -14.15 14.04 -13.23
N ALA A 85 -14.61 14.51 -12.08
CA ALA A 85 -13.96 15.56 -11.31
C ALA A 85 -12.90 14.96 -10.35
N PRO A 86 -11.80 15.67 -10.09
CA PRO A 86 -10.82 15.27 -9.10
C PRO A 86 -11.40 15.33 -7.70
N CYS A 87 -10.92 14.45 -6.81
CA CYS A 87 -11.34 14.40 -5.42
C CYS A 87 -10.18 14.05 -4.48
N THR A 88 -10.40 14.19 -3.19
CA THR A 88 -9.43 13.86 -2.14
C THR A 88 -9.92 12.66 -1.34
N PHE A 89 -9.11 11.62 -1.26
CA PHE A 89 -9.36 10.43 -0.47
C PHE A 89 -8.52 10.47 0.81
N ALA A 90 -9.16 10.53 1.96
CA ALA A 90 -8.53 10.64 3.27
C ALA A 90 -9.23 9.72 4.28
N PRO A 91 -9.14 8.39 4.10
CA PRO A 91 -9.84 7.47 4.97
C PRO A 91 -9.20 7.43 6.35
N THR A 92 -10.03 7.34 7.37
CA THR A 92 -9.59 6.97 8.72
C THR A 92 -9.31 5.47 8.81
N ALA A 93 -8.69 5.03 9.90
CA ALA A 93 -8.46 3.59 10.14
C ALA A 93 -9.75 2.76 10.25
N ALA A 94 -10.90 3.39 10.46
CA ALA A 94 -12.20 2.72 10.48
C ALA A 94 -12.87 2.63 9.10
N GLU A 95 -12.43 3.47 8.16
CA GLU A 95 -13.05 3.63 6.85
C GLU A 95 -12.34 2.87 5.73
N LEU A 96 -11.17 2.31 6.01
CA LEU A 96 -10.46 1.44 5.07
C LEU A 96 -10.18 0.11 5.75
N LEU A 97 -10.80 -0.94 5.25
CA LEU A 97 -10.57 -2.30 5.72
C LEU A 97 -9.52 -2.99 4.85
N VAL A 98 -8.44 -3.44 5.49
CA VAL A 98 -7.41 -4.28 4.87
C VAL A 98 -7.37 -5.60 5.62
N VAL A 99 -7.60 -6.69 4.89
CA VAL A 99 -7.53 -8.05 5.43
C VAL A 99 -6.49 -8.85 4.65
N ILE A 100 -5.62 -9.53 5.36
CA ILE A 100 -4.62 -10.42 4.76
C ILE A 100 -4.89 -11.84 5.23
N ASP A 101 -5.23 -12.70 4.28
CA ASP A 101 -5.55 -14.11 4.52
C ASP A 101 -4.37 -15.02 4.19
N ALA A 102 -4.13 -16.01 5.04
CA ALA A 102 -3.30 -17.17 4.73
C ALA A 102 -4.19 -18.42 4.68
N LYS A 103 -4.14 -19.17 3.58
CA LYS A 103 -4.92 -20.42 3.42
C LYS A 103 -6.42 -20.23 3.74
N ARG A 104 -7.01 -19.09 3.38
CA ARG A 104 -8.42 -18.70 3.62
C ARG A 104 -8.76 -18.33 5.08
N ALA A 105 -7.77 -18.18 5.95
CA ALA A 105 -7.98 -17.67 7.30
C ALA A 105 -7.31 -16.30 7.44
N PRO A 106 -7.99 -15.28 8.01
CA PRO A 106 -7.40 -13.97 8.22
C PRO A 106 -6.27 -14.09 9.24
N ILE A 107 -5.09 -13.59 8.87
CA ILE A 107 -3.96 -13.43 9.77
C ILE A 107 -3.81 -11.98 10.23
N TYR A 108 -4.24 -11.06 9.37
CA TYR A 108 -4.26 -9.64 9.68
C TYR A 108 -5.61 -9.04 9.29
N ASP A 109 -6.14 -8.21 10.16
CA ASP A 109 -7.39 -7.49 9.99
C ASP A 109 -7.21 -6.08 10.58
N SER A 110 -7.29 -5.06 9.72
CA SER A 110 -7.11 -3.67 10.13
C SER A 110 -8.24 -3.15 11.02
N SER A 111 -9.40 -3.78 11.01
CA SER A 111 -10.49 -3.42 11.93
C SER A 111 -10.16 -3.74 13.38
N VAL A 112 -9.34 -4.78 13.61
CA VAL A 112 -8.82 -5.15 14.92
C VAL A 112 -7.68 -4.22 15.34
N CYS A 113 -6.72 -3.99 14.42
CA CYS A 113 -5.53 -3.18 14.72
C CYS A 113 -5.75 -1.67 14.56
N ARG A 114 -6.81 -1.25 13.87
CA ARG A 114 -7.14 0.16 13.58
C ARG A 114 -5.93 0.96 13.09
N THR A 115 -5.15 0.36 12.20
CA THR A 115 -3.95 0.98 11.65
C THR A 115 -4.34 1.91 10.51
N ALA A 116 -3.89 3.16 10.56
CA ALA A 116 -4.00 4.07 9.43
C ALA A 116 -2.94 3.71 8.39
N PHE A 117 -3.37 3.32 7.19
CA PHE A 117 -2.48 3.00 6.07
C PHE A 117 -1.99 4.25 5.33
N PHE A 118 -2.69 5.38 5.48
CA PHE A 118 -2.32 6.63 4.83
C PHE A 118 -1.85 7.65 5.86
N ALA A 119 -0.65 8.19 5.65
CA ALA A 119 -0.09 9.27 6.48
C ALA A 119 -0.66 10.65 6.10
N ALA A 120 -1.19 10.79 4.88
CA ALA A 120 -1.74 12.02 4.34
C ALA A 120 -2.88 11.74 3.35
N PRO A 121 -3.75 12.72 3.09
CA PRO A 121 -4.77 12.61 2.06
C PRO A 121 -4.18 12.34 0.67
N VAL A 122 -4.83 11.46 -0.10
CA VAL A 122 -4.46 11.11 -1.47
C VAL A 122 -5.37 11.85 -2.44
N ARG A 123 -4.77 12.57 -3.39
CA ARG A 123 -5.51 13.24 -4.46
C ARG A 123 -5.68 12.31 -5.64
N ILE A 124 -6.90 12.24 -6.16
CA ILE A 124 -7.27 11.37 -7.27
C ILE A 124 -7.81 12.25 -8.38
N ALA A 125 -7.18 12.20 -9.54
CA ALA A 125 -7.67 12.87 -10.73
C ALA A 125 -8.82 12.07 -11.35
N GLY A 126 -9.85 12.76 -11.83
CA GLY A 126 -10.99 12.12 -12.48
C GLY A 126 -10.54 11.31 -13.70
N GLY A 127 -11.03 10.07 -13.79
CA GLY A 127 -10.70 9.17 -14.90
C GLY A 127 -9.29 8.55 -14.86
N TRP A 128 -8.51 8.81 -13.80
CA TRP A 128 -7.16 8.29 -13.62
C TRP A 128 -7.01 7.49 -12.34
N ALA A 129 -5.98 6.66 -12.26
CA ALA A 129 -5.60 5.97 -11.05
C ALA A 129 -4.36 6.63 -10.42
N THR A 130 -4.38 6.77 -9.12
CA THR A 130 -3.23 7.18 -8.30
C THR A 130 -2.69 5.96 -7.58
N VAL A 131 -1.38 5.74 -7.67
CA VAL A 131 -0.70 4.67 -6.94
C VAL A 131 -0.12 5.24 -5.66
N THR A 132 -0.47 4.65 -4.54
CA THR A 132 -0.01 5.08 -3.22
C THR A 132 0.66 3.90 -2.51
N PRO A 133 1.95 4.03 -2.15
CA PRO A 133 2.63 3.01 -1.38
C PRO A 133 2.09 2.96 0.04
N VAL A 134 1.88 1.75 0.55
CA VAL A 134 1.50 1.45 1.92
C VAL A 134 2.33 0.28 2.43
N GLU A 135 2.39 0.12 3.74
CA GLU A 135 3.17 -0.94 4.35
C GLU A 135 2.34 -1.72 5.37
N TRP A 136 2.40 -3.04 5.29
CA TRP A 136 1.96 -3.91 6.36
C TRP A 136 3.18 -4.35 7.17
N SER A 137 3.09 -4.29 8.49
CA SER A 137 4.19 -4.68 9.40
C SER A 137 4.67 -6.12 9.27
N GLY A 138 3.95 -6.96 8.52
CA GLY A 138 4.22 -8.40 8.41
C GLY A 138 3.73 -9.21 9.62
N LYS A 139 3.11 -8.58 10.61
CA LYS A 139 2.60 -9.25 11.83
C LYS A 139 1.10 -9.51 11.74
N GLY A 140 0.66 -10.55 12.41
CA GLY A 140 -0.76 -10.83 12.58
C GLY A 140 -1.46 -9.78 13.46
N SER A 141 -2.79 -9.68 13.35
CA SER A 141 -3.60 -8.82 14.23
C SER A 141 -4.01 -9.54 15.53
N GLY A 142 -4.01 -10.86 15.53
CA GLY A 142 -4.54 -11.66 16.64
C GLY A 142 -5.96 -11.24 17.01
N LYS A 143 -6.30 -11.31 18.30
CA LYS A 143 -7.61 -10.89 18.80
C LYS A 143 -7.68 -9.43 19.23
N ALA A 144 -6.53 -8.80 19.50
CA ALA A 144 -6.47 -7.46 20.07
C ALA A 144 -5.25 -6.65 19.64
N CYS A 145 -4.67 -6.96 18.48
CA CYS A 145 -3.48 -6.27 17.97
C CYS A 145 -2.30 -6.26 18.98
N GLY A 146 -2.09 -7.38 19.64
CA GLY A 146 -1.10 -7.50 20.71
C GLY A 146 0.34 -7.50 20.23
N ALA A 147 1.24 -6.98 21.05
CA ALA A 147 2.68 -6.97 20.77
C ALA A 147 3.31 -8.38 20.64
N GLY A 148 2.58 -9.44 21.03
CA GLY A 148 3.02 -10.83 20.98
C GLY A 148 2.75 -11.56 19.67
N GLU A 149 2.10 -10.91 18.68
CA GLU A 149 1.85 -11.54 17.40
C GLU A 149 3.16 -11.65 16.61
N GLY A 150 3.42 -12.87 16.14
CA GLY A 150 4.60 -13.16 15.32
C GLY A 150 4.49 -12.62 13.91
N PHE A 151 5.62 -12.58 13.21
CA PHE A 151 5.66 -12.30 11.79
C PHE A 151 5.04 -13.45 10.99
N ALA A 152 4.39 -13.09 9.88
CA ALA A 152 3.92 -14.06 8.91
C ALA A 152 5.10 -14.84 8.31
N GLY A 153 4.98 -16.17 8.26
CA GLY A 153 5.98 -17.06 7.67
C GLY A 153 5.94 -17.03 6.14
N PRO A 154 6.86 -17.76 5.48
CA PRO A 154 6.81 -17.95 4.04
C PRO A 154 5.50 -18.63 3.60
N GLY A 155 4.91 -18.16 2.50
CA GLY A 155 3.65 -18.72 2.02
C GLY A 155 2.95 -17.87 0.98
N THR A 156 1.74 -18.30 0.64
CA THR A 156 0.84 -17.57 -0.26
C THR A 156 -0.21 -16.85 0.57
N TYR A 157 -0.36 -15.58 0.31
CA TYR A 157 -1.29 -14.70 1.00
C TYR A 157 -2.23 -14.00 0.02
N THR A 158 -3.42 -13.67 0.48
CA THR A 158 -4.40 -12.89 -0.27
C THR A 158 -4.63 -11.58 0.46
N VAL A 159 -4.39 -10.47 -0.20
CA VAL A 159 -4.68 -9.13 0.30
C VAL A 159 -6.05 -8.70 -0.22
N LYS A 160 -6.93 -8.29 0.68
CA LYS A 160 -8.25 -7.74 0.38
C LYS A 160 -8.32 -6.32 0.93
N VAL A 161 -8.83 -5.41 0.11
CA VAL A 161 -9.06 -4.02 0.51
C VAL A 161 -10.51 -3.68 0.23
N ASP A 162 -11.19 -3.12 1.20
CA ASP A 162 -12.60 -2.72 1.09
C ASP A 162 -12.89 -1.41 1.82
N LEU A 163 -13.95 -0.73 1.38
CA LEU A 163 -14.54 0.41 2.07
C LEU A 163 -15.82 -0.09 2.74
N PRO A 164 -15.89 -0.12 4.08
CA PRO A 164 -17.08 -0.60 4.78
C PRO A 164 -18.35 0.16 4.36
N ALA A 165 -19.46 -0.55 4.30
CA ALA A 165 -20.75 -0.02 3.87
C ALA A 165 -21.23 1.21 4.71
N SER A 166 -20.69 1.39 5.91
CA SER A 166 -20.98 2.59 6.74
C SER A 166 -20.50 3.91 6.11
N MET A 167 -19.52 3.86 5.17
CA MET A 167 -19.13 5.03 4.38
C MET A 167 -20.08 5.29 3.20
N ILE A 168 -20.80 4.28 2.75
CA ILE A 168 -21.67 4.34 1.57
C ILE A 168 -23.08 4.89 1.95
N ALA A 169 -23.39 4.97 3.25
CA ALA A 169 -24.72 5.26 3.77
C ALA A 169 -24.92 6.72 4.28
N THR A 170 -24.00 7.64 3.99
CA THR A 170 -24.14 9.08 4.26
C THR A 170 -24.21 9.84 2.97
#